data_3b8f9413c83a386792644230d1eddce5
#
_entry.id   3b8f9413c83a386792644230d1eddce5
#
_cell.length_a   1.000
_cell.length_b   1.000
_cell.length_c   1.000
_cell.angle_alpha   90.00
_cell.angle_beta   90.00
_cell.angle_gamma   90.00
#
_symmetry.space_group_name_H-M   'P 1'
#
loop_
_entity.id
_entity.type
_entity.pdbx_description
1 polymer ?
#
loop_
_entity_poly.entity_id
_entity_poly.type
_entity_poly.pdbx_seq_one_letter_code
_entity_poly.pdbx_strand_id
1 'polypeptide(L)'
;MIISLLYFGINKKHVEPSTMHTPQSPFTDATKISAGHRILHLYIALLFFGLNLIIPSHTALFAQEVSSEAPMSDQIQARIQRVAGDFEKKGYDLAPLLADSRFVYIEGITQKFTRSAERRIESFEDYKEVLAYEIKKNKLAEFYSTYSAELQAAEEEFDIPKEIIMGILGVESEFGTYKGNYNPFNAYISMMAEDYRYSFAEAQLEELLKFCKRTGLDIMSLQSSYAGAMSYAQFIPYSLNRWWKNSEGQGLYHMPDNIRSVANYLAHFTKIEGNVEGAILRYNTSSLYQQAVLSLAEDAKQVIP
;
A
#
# COMPACT_ATOMS: atom_id res chain seq x y z
N MET A 1 2.41 6.75 -3.33
CA MET A 1 1.66 5.52 -3.01
C MET A 1 2.34 4.90 -1.81
N ILE A 2 1.75 5.10 -0.66
CA ILE A 2 2.28 4.67 0.62
C ILE A 2 1.74 3.26 0.86
N ILE A 3 2.62 2.29 1.06
CA ILE A 3 2.23 0.90 1.18
C ILE A 3 2.23 0.53 2.66
N SER A 4 1.05 0.23 3.14
CA SER A 4 0.83 -0.37 4.46
C SER A 4 1.51 -1.73 4.53
N LEU A 5 2.66 -1.80 5.21
CA LEU A 5 3.39 -3.04 5.46
C LEU A 5 2.93 -3.65 6.80
N LEU A 6 1.84 -4.38 6.77
CA LEU A 6 1.37 -5.16 7.91
C LEU A 6 2.39 -6.23 8.32
N TYR A 7 2.88 -6.08 9.53
CA TYR A 7 3.64 -7.09 10.25
C TYR A 7 2.64 -8.05 10.93
N PHE A 8 2.30 -9.16 10.29
CA PHE A 8 1.71 -10.30 10.97
C PHE A 8 2.83 -11.21 11.49
N GLY A 9 3.32 -10.90 12.68
CA GLY A 9 4.12 -11.83 13.45
C GLY A 9 3.20 -12.82 14.16
N ILE A 10 3.04 -14.01 13.60
CA ILE A 10 2.53 -15.16 14.36
C ILE A 10 3.70 -15.64 15.22
N ASN A 11 3.85 -15.09 16.42
CA ASN A 11 4.75 -15.62 17.43
C ASN A 11 3.93 -16.30 18.55
N LYS A 12 3.65 -17.61 18.37
CA LYS A 12 3.35 -18.47 19.49
C LYS A 12 4.65 -18.81 20.20
N LYS A 13 5.01 -18.07 21.24
CA LYS A 13 5.86 -18.54 22.32
C LYS A 13 5.28 -18.06 23.64
N HIS A 14 4.84 -19.04 24.44
CA HIS A 14 4.64 -18.92 25.87
C HIS A 14 5.94 -18.37 26.49
N VAL A 15 5.84 -17.32 27.28
CA VAL A 15 6.89 -16.91 28.24
C VAL A 15 6.18 -16.61 29.56
N GLU A 16 6.52 -17.38 30.55
CA GLU A 16 6.21 -17.15 31.97
C GLU A 16 6.89 -15.87 32.50
N PRO A 17 6.37 -15.28 33.57
CA PRO A 17 6.87 -14.00 34.08
C PRO A 17 8.06 -14.20 35.01
N SER A 18 9.17 -13.51 34.78
CA SER A 18 10.25 -13.36 35.76
C SER A 18 10.61 -11.89 35.95
N THR A 19 10.52 -11.55 37.17
CA THR A 19 11.01 -10.49 38.08
C THR A 19 11.93 -9.38 37.55
N MET A 20 11.57 -8.19 38.03
CA MET A 20 12.29 -6.90 38.10
C MET A 20 13.78 -7.01 38.40
N HIS A 21 14.54 -6.18 37.70
CA HIS A 21 15.68 -5.44 38.29
C HIS A 21 15.96 -4.19 37.43
N THR A 22 15.80 -3.01 38.07
CA THR A 22 16.38 -1.73 37.64
C THR A 22 17.88 -1.72 37.94
N PRO A 23 18.72 -1.04 37.16
CA PRO A 23 19.62 -0.08 37.74
C PRO A 23 19.72 1.26 36.98
N GLN A 24 20.00 2.22 37.80
CA GLN A 24 20.27 3.62 37.73
C GLN A 24 21.22 4.09 36.63
N SER A 25 20.98 5.34 36.19
CA SER A 25 21.87 6.17 35.39
C SER A 25 23.12 6.60 36.19
N PRO A 26 24.17 7.05 35.50
CA PRO A 26 24.66 8.39 35.88
C PRO A 26 24.89 9.34 34.69
N PHE A 27 24.67 10.58 35.02
CA PHE A 27 25.03 11.83 34.37
C PHE A 27 26.54 11.93 34.03
N THR A 28 26.87 12.69 32.98
CA THR A 28 27.76 13.87 32.90
C THR A 28 28.01 14.13 31.41
N ASP A 29 27.64 15.25 30.96
CA ASP A 29 28.23 16.59 30.93
C ASP A 29 29.12 16.85 29.70
N ALA A 30 28.69 17.81 28.94
CA ALA A 30 29.32 19.02 28.47
C ALA A 30 30.18 19.03 27.19
N THR A 31 29.74 19.93 26.39
CA THR A 31 30.45 21.05 25.72
C THR A 31 30.98 20.88 24.30
N LYS A 32 30.33 21.74 23.47
CA LYS A 32 30.91 22.71 22.53
C LYS A 32 31.86 22.23 21.41
N ILE A 33 31.54 22.70 20.22
CA ILE A 33 32.32 23.57 19.30
C ILE A 33 31.70 23.40 17.91
N SER A 34 31.03 24.40 17.40
CA SER A 34 31.49 25.55 16.62
C SER A 34 31.60 25.32 15.10
N ALA A 35 30.69 25.99 14.44
CA ALA A 35 30.87 26.86 13.26
C ALA A 35 31.42 26.30 11.94
N GLY A 36 30.64 26.55 10.93
CA GLY A 36 31.15 27.09 9.67
C GLY A 36 31.12 26.17 8.46
N HIS A 37 30.19 26.36 7.56
CA HIS A 37 30.49 26.96 6.29
C HIS A 37 29.21 27.19 5.48
N ARG A 38 29.06 28.44 5.10
CA ARG A 38 28.07 28.98 4.19
C ARG A 38 28.45 28.67 2.74
N ILE A 39 27.44 28.87 1.87
CA ILE A 39 27.56 29.21 0.43
C ILE A 39 27.52 27.95 -0.46
N LEU A 40 26.54 27.78 -1.38
CA LEU A 40 26.41 28.59 -2.58
C LEU A 40 25.07 28.36 -3.27
N HIS A 41 24.29 29.42 -3.43
CA HIS A 41 23.20 29.50 -4.37
C HIS A 41 23.72 29.50 -5.80
N LEU A 42 23.14 28.78 -6.74
CA LEU A 42 23.22 29.13 -8.15
C LEU A 42 21.87 28.92 -8.82
N TYR A 43 21.21 30.05 -9.11
CA TYR A 43 20.14 30.21 -10.06
C TYR A 43 20.65 29.99 -11.47
N ILE A 44 19.99 29.17 -12.27
CA ILE A 44 20.07 29.30 -13.74
C ILE A 44 18.63 29.32 -14.27
N ALA A 45 18.18 30.55 -14.54
CA ALA A 45 17.09 30.81 -15.44
C ALA A 45 17.68 30.89 -16.87
N LEU A 46 17.15 30.15 -17.81
CA LEU A 46 17.43 30.30 -19.22
C LEU A 46 16.14 30.38 -20.02
N LEU A 47 15.85 31.60 -20.43
CA LEU A 47 14.97 32.02 -21.51
C LEU A 47 15.42 31.37 -22.83
N PHE A 48 14.51 30.72 -23.55
CA PHE A 48 14.67 30.49 -24.97
C PHE A 48 13.56 31.19 -25.75
N PHE A 49 13.99 32.27 -26.41
CA PHE A 49 13.29 32.95 -27.48
C PHE A 49 13.46 32.16 -28.78
N GLY A 50 12.46 32.19 -29.59
CA GLY A 50 12.26 31.37 -30.77
C GLY A 50 13.28 31.58 -31.90
N LEU A 51 13.39 30.57 -32.71
CA LEU A 51 13.76 30.67 -34.11
C LEU A 51 13.06 29.56 -34.90
N ASN A 52 12.13 29.95 -35.77
CA ASN A 52 11.56 29.10 -36.79
C ASN A 52 12.64 28.76 -37.82
N LEU A 53 13.00 27.48 -37.92
CA LEU A 53 13.71 26.94 -39.04
C LEU A 53 12.90 25.76 -39.61
N ILE A 54 12.41 25.97 -40.81
CA ILE A 54 11.79 24.98 -41.68
C ILE A 54 12.84 23.90 -42.00
N ILE A 55 12.60 22.68 -41.56
CA ILE A 55 13.35 21.49 -41.96
C ILE A 55 12.41 20.51 -42.63
N PRO A 56 12.79 19.98 -43.81
CA PRO A 56 11.88 19.13 -44.61
C PRO A 56 11.61 17.77 -43.96
N SER A 57 10.40 17.30 -44.22
CA SER A 57 9.85 16.05 -43.80
C SER A 57 10.71 14.84 -44.20
N HIS A 58 11.52 14.34 -43.30
CA HIS A 58 11.93 12.94 -43.32
C HIS A 58 11.04 12.16 -42.37
N THR A 59 10.17 11.35 -42.94
CA THR A 59 9.45 10.28 -42.24
C THR A 59 10.49 9.32 -41.66
N ALA A 60 10.97 9.62 -40.47
CA ALA A 60 11.66 8.64 -39.65
C ALA A 60 10.59 7.69 -39.10
N LEU A 61 10.56 6.47 -39.63
CA LEU A 61 9.94 5.34 -39.02
C LEU A 61 10.55 5.19 -37.62
N PHE A 62 9.85 5.67 -36.59
CA PHE A 62 10.11 5.21 -35.23
C PHE A 62 9.67 3.74 -35.17
N ALA A 63 10.60 2.87 -35.49
CA ALA A 63 10.53 1.51 -34.99
C ALA A 63 10.51 1.63 -33.46
N GLN A 64 9.34 1.35 -32.90
CA GLN A 64 9.18 1.14 -31.47
C GLN A 64 10.13 -0.01 -31.14
N GLU A 65 11.26 0.30 -30.49
CA GLU A 65 12.08 -0.73 -29.86
C GLU A 65 11.17 -1.43 -28.87
N VAL A 66 10.69 -2.58 -29.27
CA VAL A 66 10.22 -3.59 -28.33
C VAL A 66 11.45 -3.91 -27.50
N SER A 67 11.52 -3.36 -26.31
CA SER A 67 12.53 -3.76 -25.33
C SER A 67 12.38 -5.27 -25.17
N SER A 68 13.27 -6.04 -25.77
CA SER A 68 13.40 -7.45 -25.48
C SER A 68 13.80 -7.53 -24.01
N GLU A 69 12.82 -7.80 -23.14
CA GLU A 69 13.11 -8.13 -21.74
C GLU A 69 14.17 -9.23 -21.76
N ALA A 70 15.27 -8.99 -21.03
CA ALA A 70 16.31 -9.99 -20.88
C ALA A 70 15.66 -11.29 -20.37
N PRO A 71 16.00 -12.47 -20.91
CA PRO A 71 15.37 -13.71 -20.48
C PRO A 71 15.57 -13.90 -18.98
N MET A 72 14.47 -14.24 -18.30
CA MET A 72 14.48 -14.56 -16.85
C MET A 72 15.59 -15.59 -16.59
N SER A 73 16.42 -15.34 -15.56
CA SER A 73 17.51 -16.26 -15.27
C SER A 73 17.00 -17.66 -14.91
N ASP A 74 17.75 -18.72 -15.31
CA ASP A 74 17.41 -20.12 -15.01
C ASP A 74 17.14 -20.33 -13.52
N GLN A 75 17.86 -19.61 -12.66
CA GLN A 75 17.69 -19.69 -11.21
C GLN A 75 16.32 -19.18 -10.76
N ILE A 76 15.86 -18.04 -11.29
CA ILE A 76 14.53 -17.50 -10.97
C ILE A 76 13.44 -18.42 -11.50
N GLN A 77 13.60 -18.91 -12.73
CA GLN A 77 12.66 -19.86 -13.31
C GLN A 77 12.54 -21.13 -12.47
N ALA A 78 13.65 -21.71 -12.02
CA ALA A 78 13.64 -22.87 -11.14
C ALA A 78 12.94 -22.59 -9.80
N ARG A 79 13.11 -21.38 -9.24
CA ARG A 79 12.40 -20.97 -8.02
C ARG A 79 10.90 -20.83 -8.23
N ILE A 80 10.45 -20.25 -9.34
CA ILE A 80 9.02 -20.17 -9.71
C ILE A 80 8.43 -21.57 -9.84
N GLN A 81 9.14 -22.51 -10.49
CA GLN A 81 8.69 -23.90 -10.60
C GLN A 81 8.58 -24.58 -9.24
N ARG A 82 9.53 -24.31 -8.32
CA ARG A 82 9.44 -24.80 -6.93
C ARG A 82 8.18 -24.27 -6.24
N VAL A 83 7.89 -22.96 -6.37
CA VAL A 83 6.66 -22.35 -5.82
C VAL A 83 5.42 -23.05 -6.38
N ALA A 84 5.37 -23.29 -7.69
CA ALA A 84 4.26 -24.00 -8.32
C ALA A 84 4.07 -25.41 -7.73
N GLY A 85 5.16 -26.16 -7.55
CA GLY A 85 5.12 -27.48 -6.93
C GLY A 85 4.68 -27.48 -5.45
N ASP A 86 5.03 -26.42 -4.70
CA ASP A 86 4.56 -26.28 -3.30
C ASP A 86 3.06 -25.97 -3.23
N PHE A 87 2.54 -25.18 -4.18
CA PHE A 87 1.10 -24.93 -4.28
C PHE A 87 0.31 -26.13 -4.80
N GLU A 88 0.88 -26.93 -5.69
CA GLU A 88 0.27 -28.19 -6.17
C GLU A 88 0.05 -29.17 -4.99
N LYS A 89 1.01 -29.31 -4.08
CA LYS A 89 0.87 -30.11 -2.85
C LYS A 89 -0.27 -29.63 -1.94
N LYS A 90 -0.64 -28.35 -2.05
CA LYS A 90 -1.77 -27.73 -1.35
C LYS A 90 -3.08 -27.79 -2.13
N GLY A 91 -3.08 -28.40 -3.32
CA GLY A 91 -4.26 -28.56 -4.18
C GLY A 91 -4.54 -27.35 -5.08
N TYR A 92 -3.57 -26.48 -5.33
CA TYR A 92 -3.67 -25.37 -6.26
C TYR A 92 -2.80 -25.59 -7.49
N ASP A 93 -3.40 -25.65 -8.67
CA ASP A 93 -2.67 -25.65 -9.94
C ASP A 93 -2.36 -24.22 -10.38
N LEU A 94 -1.10 -23.81 -10.32
CA LEU A 94 -0.64 -22.50 -10.77
C LEU A 94 -0.18 -22.50 -12.24
N ALA A 95 -0.05 -23.67 -12.89
CA ALA A 95 0.49 -23.75 -14.24
C ALA A 95 -0.27 -22.91 -15.27
N PRO A 96 -1.64 -22.89 -15.29
CA PRO A 96 -2.37 -22.02 -16.21
C PRO A 96 -2.11 -20.53 -15.99
N LEU A 97 -1.92 -20.09 -14.76
CA LEU A 97 -1.65 -18.69 -14.42
C LEU A 97 -0.22 -18.28 -14.78
N LEU A 98 0.75 -19.18 -14.59
CA LEU A 98 2.15 -18.96 -14.97
C LEU A 98 2.35 -18.99 -16.48
N ALA A 99 1.47 -19.67 -17.22
CA ALA A 99 1.47 -19.69 -18.69
C ALA A 99 0.64 -18.55 -19.32
N ASP A 100 -0.12 -17.79 -18.52
CA ASP A 100 -0.90 -16.64 -19.00
C ASP A 100 0.05 -15.55 -19.51
N SER A 101 -0.25 -14.96 -20.68
CA SER A 101 0.57 -13.89 -21.29
C SER A 101 0.69 -12.62 -20.42
N ARG A 102 -0.17 -12.46 -19.41
CA ARG A 102 -0.15 -11.36 -18.43
C ARG A 102 0.74 -11.67 -17.23
N PHE A 103 1.26 -12.89 -17.12
CA PHE A 103 2.23 -13.21 -16.08
C PHE A 103 3.55 -12.51 -16.35
N VAL A 104 4.00 -11.71 -15.38
CA VAL A 104 5.28 -10.98 -15.42
C VAL A 104 6.01 -11.19 -14.10
N TYR A 105 7.23 -11.69 -14.17
CA TYR A 105 8.13 -11.65 -13.01
C TYR A 105 8.59 -10.21 -12.77
N ILE A 106 8.40 -9.71 -11.55
CA ILE A 106 8.76 -8.35 -11.16
C ILE A 106 10.18 -8.39 -10.59
N GLU A 107 11.15 -8.12 -11.45
CA GLU A 107 12.55 -8.09 -11.05
C GLU A 107 12.81 -7.02 -9.98
N GLY A 108 13.61 -7.37 -8.97
CA GLY A 108 13.98 -6.47 -7.89
C GLY A 108 12.83 -6.06 -6.98
N ILE A 109 11.80 -6.90 -6.87
CA ILE A 109 10.66 -6.61 -5.97
C ILE A 109 11.13 -6.41 -4.51
N THR A 110 12.10 -7.16 -4.05
CA THR A 110 12.73 -7.00 -2.72
C THR A 110 13.29 -5.60 -2.52
N GLN A 111 13.91 -5.04 -3.57
CA GLN A 111 14.50 -3.70 -3.50
C GLN A 111 13.43 -2.61 -3.35
N LYS A 112 12.23 -2.80 -3.91
CA LYS A 112 11.11 -1.86 -3.76
C LYS A 112 10.69 -1.76 -2.29
N PHE A 113 10.69 -2.87 -1.56
CA PHE A 113 10.40 -2.88 -0.12
C PHE A 113 11.51 -2.24 0.71
N THR A 114 12.78 -2.48 0.36
CA THR A 114 13.92 -2.00 1.15
C THR A 114 14.25 -0.53 0.90
N ARG A 115 13.88 0.00 -0.28
CA ARG A 115 14.10 1.39 -0.68
C ARG A 115 12.88 2.29 -0.45
N SER A 116 11.82 1.78 0.13
CA SER A 116 10.63 2.59 0.44
C SER A 116 11.04 3.82 1.26
N ALA A 117 10.61 4.99 0.81
CA ALA A 117 10.90 6.27 1.46
C ALA A 117 10.42 6.27 2.92
N GLU A 118 9.30 5.63 3.21
CA GLU A 118 8.70 5.55 4.55
C GLU A 118 9.63 5.00 5.64
N ARG A 119 10.55 4.09 5.28
CA ARG A 119 11.48 3.50 6.26
C ARG A 119 12.53 4.46 6.80
N ARG A 120 12.66 5.65 6.21
CA ARG A 120 13.68 6.65 6.55
C ARG A 120 13.09 7.91 7.15
N ILE A 121 11.76 7.97 7.30
CA ILE A 121 11.08 9.16 7.79
C ILE A 121 10.91 9.04 9.29
N GLU A 122 11.42 10.01 10.02
CA GLU A 122 11.38 10.07 11.49
C GLU A 122 10.45 11.18 11.98
N SER A 123 10.21 12.22 11.18
CA SER A 123 9.34 13.32 11.54
C SER A 123 7.96 13.26 10.87
N PHE A 124 6.94 13.74 11.55
CA PHE A 124 5.60 13.80 10.97
C PHE A 124 5.50 14.82 9.81
N GLU A 125 6.25 15.90 9.87
CA GLU A 125 6.25 16.89 8.79
C GLU A 125 6.84 16.31 7.51
N ASP A 126 7.98 15.60 7.57
CA ASP A 126 8.55 14.90 6.41
C ASP A 126 7.59 13.82 5.89
N TYR A 127 6.87 13.16 6.80
CA TYR A 127 5.87 12.17 6.41
C TYR A 127 4.71 12.79 5.63
N LYS A 128 4.22 13.97 6.06
CA LYS A 128 3.20 14.72 5.33
C LYS A 128 3.65 15.11 3.92
N GLU A 129 4.92 15.51 3.74
CA GLU A 129 5.45 15.84 2.42
C GLU A 129 5.44 14.63 1.49
N VAL A 130 5.98 13.48 1.95
CA VAL A 130 6.00 12.23 1.16
C VAL A 130 4.58 11.72 0.88
N LEU A 131 3.67 11.90 1.82
CA LEU A 131 2.25 11.54 1.67
C LEU A 131 1.52 12.46 0.68
N ALA A 132 2.06 13.61 0.34
CA ALA A 132 1.37 14.70 -0.35
C ALA A 132 0.07 15.10 0.40
N TYR A 133 0.22 15.35 1.69
CA TYR A 133 -0.91 15.55 2.63
C TYR A 133 -1.85 16.66 2.19
N GLU A 134 -1.33 17.80 1.75
CA GLU A 134 -2.15 18.95 1.33
C GLU A 134 -3.04 18.64 0.12
N ILE A 135 -2.57 17.77 -0.78
CA ILE A 135 -3.41 17.31 -1.92
C ILE A 135 -4.61 16.53 -1.39
N LYS A 136 -4.41 15.65 -0.41
CA LYS A 136 -5.48 14.85 0.21
C LYS A 136 -6.45 15.73 0.98
N LYS A 137 -5.94 16.66 1.76
CA LYS A 137 -6.74 17.64 2.50
C LYS A 137 -7.66 18.44 1.57
N ASN A 138 -7.14 18.93 0.43
CA ASN A 138 -7.90 19.69 -0.53
C ASN A 138 -9.01 18.88 -1.25
N LYS A 139 -8.95 17.55 -1.23
CA LYS A 139 -9.97 16.66 -1.80
C LYS A 139 -11.08 16.28 -0.83
N LEU A 140 -10.97 16.59 0.46
CA LEU A 140 -11.94 16.19 1.49
C LEU A 140 -13.36 16.69 1.20
N ALA A 141 -13.50 17.96 0.83
CA ALA A 141 -14.82 18.56 0.59
C ALA A 141 -15.53 17.92 -0.61
N GLU A 142 -14.80 17.70 -1.71
CA GLU A 142 -15.33 17.03 -2.90
C GLU A 142 -15.72 15.58 -2.58
N PHE A 143 -14.86 14.85 -1.89
CA PHE A 143 -15.11 13.46 -1.52
C PHE A 143 -16.34 13.35 -0.61
N TYR A 144 -16.44 14.18 0.43
CA TYR A 144 -17.61 14.22 1.30
C TYR A 144 -18.89 14.57 0.52
N SER A 145 -18.84 15.61 -0.33
CA SER A 145 -20.00 15.99 -1.14
C SER A 145 -20.50 14.86 -2.05
N THR A 146 -19.57 14.03 -2.56
CA THR A 146 -19.90 12.93 -3.47
C THR A 146 -20.45 11.71 -2.75
N TYR A 147 -19.93 11.40 -1.55
CA TYR A 147 -20.21 10.14 -0.83
C TYR A 147 -20.80 10.34 0.56
N SER A 148 -21.43 11.48 0.83
CA SER A 148 -21.98 11.81 2.15
C SER A 148 -23.00 10.79 2.66
N ALA A 149 -23.87 10.29 1.77
CA ALA A 149 -24.87 9.29 2.12
C ALA A 149 -24.25 7.93 2.50
N GLU A 150 -23.25 7.48 1.73
CA GLU A 150 -22.55 6.23 1.98
C GLU A 150 -21.68 6.29 3.24
N LEU A 151 -21.05 7.45 3.47
CA LEU A 151 -20.27 7.71 4.69
C LEU A 151 -21.17 7.71 5.93
N GLN A 152 -22.31 8.37 5.86
CA GLN A 152 -23.29 8.40 6.95
C GLN A 152 -23.85 6.98 7.22
N ALA A 153 -24.22 6.24 6.17
CA ALA A 153 -24.70 4.88 6.31
C ALA A 153 -23.65 3.93 6.92
N ALA A 154 -22.37 4.11 6.55
CA ALA A 154 -21.29 3.33 7.11
C ALA A 154 -21.03 3.67 8.58
N GLU A 155 -21.09 4.96 8.96
CA GLU A 155 -21.00 5.40 10.35
C GLU A 155 -22.12 4.78 11.20
N GLU A 156 -23.37 4.81 10.72
CA GLU A 156 -24.52 4.24 11.40
C GLU A 156 -24.44 2.70 11.51
N GLU A 157 -23.99 2.00 10.45
CA GLU A 157 -23.89 0.53 10.43
C GLU A 157 -22.77 0.01 11.34
N PHE A 158 -21.64 0.72 11.42
CA PHE A 158 -20.42 0.19 12.03
C PHE A 158 -19.95 0.94 13.29
N ASP A 159 -20.60 2.04 13.65
CA ASP A 159 -20.20 2.90 14.77
C ASP A 159 -18.73 3.37 14.67
N ILE A 160 -18.32 3.74 13.45
CA ILE A 160 -17.00 4.30 13.15
C ILE A 160 -17.20 5.70 12.56
N PRO A 161 -16.58 6.75 13.16
CA PRO A 161 -16.73 8.12 12.65
C PRO A 161 -16.35 8.22 11.18
N LYS A 162 -17.22 8.82 10.38
CA LYS A 162 -17.01 8.96 8.93
C LYS A 162 -15.73 9.71 8.58
N GLU A 163 -15.30 10.63 9.44
CA GLU A 163 -14.02 11.35 9.28
C GLU A 163 -12.82 10.40 9.32
N ILE A 164 -12.86 9.38 10.15
CA ILE A 164 -11.81 8.34 10.23
C ILE A 164 -11.81 7.49 8.96
N ILE A 165 -13.00 7.14 8.44
CA ILE A 165 -13.12 6.41 7.17
C ILE A 165 -12.51 7.23 6.03
N MET A 166 -12.82 8.54 5.99
CA MET A 166 -12.22 9.49 5.04
C MET A 166 -10.71 9.57 5.21
N GLY A 167 -10.21 9.64 6.45
CA GLY A 167 -8.79 9.64 6.76
C GLY A 167 -8.06 8.43 6.19
N ILE A 168 -8.58 7.22 6.40
CA ILE A 168 -8.02 5.97 5.82
C ILE A 168 -8.01 6.04 4.30
N LEU A 169 -9.16 6.31 3.65
CA LEU A 169 -9.25 6.33 2.18
C LEU A 169 -8.40 7.43 1.55
N GLY A 170 -8.25 8.56 2.22
CA GLY A 170 -7.36 9.64 1.82
C GLY A 170 -5.90 9.20 1.83
N VAL A 171 -5.45 8.58 2.92
CA VAL A 171 -4.06 8.10 3.07
C VAL A 171 -3.76 6.97 2.10
N GLU A 172 -4.63 5.97 1.98
CA GLU A 172 -4.38 4.74 1.22
C GLU A 172 -4.41 4.93 -0.30
N SER A 173 -5.36 5.69 -0.81
CA SER A 173 -5.57 5.78 -2.26
C SER A 173 -5.79 7.20 -2.79
N GLU A 174 -5.64 8.23 -1.94
CA GLU A 174 -6.01 9.60 -2.28
C GLU A 174 -7.44 9.64 -2.84
N PHE A 175 -8.36 9.06 -2.05
CA PHE A 175 -9.78 8.96 -2.38
C PHE A 175 -10.06 8.27 -3.72
N GLY A 176 -9.32 7.22 -4.02
CA GLY A 176 -9.51 6.41 -5.22
C GLY A 176 -8.69 6.85 -6.43
N THR A 177 -7.83 7.85 -6.30
CA THR A 177 -6.92 8.27 -7.38
C THR A 177 -5.92 7.17 -7.73
N TYR A 178 -5.44 6.42 -6.73
CA TYR A 178 -4.42 5.38 -6.91
C TYR A 178 -4.99 3.98 -6.67
N LYS A 179 -4.68 3.07 -7.62
CA LYS A 179 -5.08 1.65 -7.57
C LYS A 179 -3.90 0.69 -7.44
N GLY A 180 -2.70 1.19 -7.71
CA GLY A 180 -1.51 0.38 -7.96
C GLY A 180 -1.37 -0.03 -9.43
N ASN A 181 -0.14 -0.44 -9.79
CA ASN A 181 0.24 -0.75 -11.18
C ASN A 181 0.77 -2.18 -11.31
N TYR A 182 0.56 -3.02 -10.31
CA TYR A 182 1.02 -4.38 -10.28
C TYR A 182 -0.17 -5.34 -10.26
N ASN A 183 0.06 -6.54 -10.76
CA ASN A 183 -0.88 -7.63 -10.54
C ASN A 183 -0.49 -8.36 -9.23
N PRO A 184 -1.43 -8.68 -8.32
CA PRO A 184 -1.11 -9.27 -7.02
C PRO A 184 -0.53 -10.68 -7.14
N PHE A 185 -0.97 -11.49 -8.12
CA PHE A 185 -0.39 -12.80 -8.39
C PHE A 185 1.09 -12.67 -8.77
N ASN A 186 1.40 -11.79 -9.74
CA ASN A 186 2.77 -11.52 -10.17
C ASN A 186 3.64 -11.03 -8.99
N ALA A 187 3.10 -10.14 -8.13
CA ALA A 187 3.81 -9.62 -6.96
C ALA A 187 4.17 -10.74 -5.98
N TYR A 188 3.22 -11.60 -5.60
CA TYR A 188 3.49 -12.67 -4.64
C TYR A 188 4.39 -13.76 -5.18
N ILE A 189 4.23 -14.16 -6.47
CA ILE A 189 5.15 -15.10 -7.11
C ILE A 189 6.57 -14.53 -7.13
N SER A 190 6.74 -13.25 -7.48
CA SER A 190 8.06 -12.60 -7.52
C SER A 190 8.70 -12.49 -6.13
N MET A 191 7.92 -12.15 -5.09
CA MET A 191 8.41 -12.15 -3.71
C MET A 191 8.95 -13.53 -3.30
N MET A 192 8.22 -14.60 -3.61
CA MET A 192 8.64 -15.97 -3.30
C MET A 192 9.86 -16.41 -4.14
N ALA A 193 9.91 -16.00 -5.42
CA ALA A 193 11.07 -16.30 -6.29
C ALA A 193 12.35 -15.58 -5.83
N GLU A 194 12.24 -14.39 -5.22
CA GLU A 194 13.36 -13.68 -4.60
C GLU A 194 13.63 -14.12 -3.14
N ASP A 195 12.90 -15.10 -2.64
CA ASP A 195 12.97 -15.59 -1.25
C ASP A 195 12.74 -14.49 -0.21
N TYR A 196 11.93 -13.49 -0.60
CA TYR A 196 11.61 -12.35 0.25
C TYR A 196 10.24 -12.51 0.89
N ARG A 197 10.19 -12.52 2.23
CA ARG A 197 8.96 -12.72 3.00
C ARG A 197 8.11 -13.89 2.48
N TYR A 198 8.77 -14.98 2.14
CA TYR A 198 8.18 -16.15 1.47
C TYR A 198 6.87 -16.60 2.12
N SER A 199 6.87 -16.87 3.42
CA SER A 199 5.67 -17.33 4.14
C SER A 199 4.51 -16.33 4.11
N PHE A 200 4.81 -15.02 4.11
CA PHE A 200 3.79 -14.00 3.94
C PHE A 200 3.21 -14.05 2.54
N ALA A 201 4.05 -14.03 1.51
CA ALA A 201 3.61 -14.06 0.11
C ALA A 201 2.82 -15.33 -0.21
N GLU A 202 3.27 -16.48 0.31
CA GLU A 202 2.58 -17.76 0.20
C GLU A 202 1.18 -17.70 0.81
N ALA A 203 1.05 -17.23 2.05
CA ALA A 203 -0.24 -17.12 2.72
C ALA A 203 -1.17 -16.15 2.00
N GLN A 204 -0.66 -15.00 1.50
CA GLN A 204 -1.46 -14.05 0.76
C GLN A 204 -1.89 -14.58 -0.60
N LEU A 205 -1.04 -15.33 -1.30
CA LEU A 205 -1.41 -15.96 -2.56
C LEU A 205 -2.51 -17.01 -2.37
N GLU A 206 -2.45 -17.83 -1.32
CA GLU A 206 -3.55 -18.75 -0.98
C GLU A 206 -4.87 -18.00 -0.74
N GLU A 207 -4.83 -16.92 0.01
CA GLU A 207 -6.01 -16.09 0.25
C GLU A 207 -6.53 -15.43 -1.04
N LEU A 208 -5.63 -15.01 -1.94
CA LEU A 208 -5.97 -14.45 -3.26
C LEU A 208 -6.70 -15.48 -4.13
N LEU A 209 -6.18 -16.70 -4.22
CA LEU A 209 -6.79 -17.78 -4.97
C LEU A 209 -8.20 -18.12 -4.44
N LYS A 210 -8.36 -18.18 -3.10
CA LYS A 210 -9.66 -18.37 -2.46
C LYS A 210 -10.63 -17.23 -2.77
N PHE A 211 -10.14 -15.99 -2.71
CA PHE A 211 -10.93 -14.80 -2.99
C PHE A 211 -11.45 -14.81 -4.44
N CYS A 212 -10.57 -15.02 -5.41
CA CYS A 212 -10.93 -15.07 -6.82
C CYS A 212 -11.89 -16.24 -7.13
N LYS A 213 -11.65 -17.43 -6.55
CA LYS A 213 -12.57 -18.58 -6.69
C LYS A 213 -13.97 -18.27 -6.18
N ARG A 214 -14.08 -17.57 -5.04
CA ARG A 214 -15.36 -17.21 -4.42
C ARG A 214 -16.10 -16.12 -5.18
N THR A 215 -15.38 -15.15 -5.72
CA THR A 215 -15.97 -13.97 -6.37
C THR A 215 -16.11 -14.09 -7.88
N GLY A 216 -15.46 -15.08 -8.51
CA GLY A 216 -15.40 -15.22 -9.97
C GLY A 216 -14.51 -14.20 -10.66
N LEU A 217 -13.74 -13.40 -9.93
CA LEU A 217 -12.84 -12.41 -10.51
C LEU A 217 -11.64 -13.09 -11.18
N ASP A 218 -11.29 -12.61 -12.37
CA ASP A 218 -10.07 -13.03 -13.06
C ASP A 218 -8.83 -12.47 -12.31
N ILE A 219 -8.07 -13.36 -11.71
CA ILE A 219 -6.87 -13.03 -10.93
C ILE A 219 -5.85 -12.22 -11.73
N MET A 220 -5.71 -12.50 -13.05
CA MET A 220 -4.77 -11.80 -13.89
C MET A 220 -5.24 -10.41 -14.33
N SER A 221 -6.49 -10.06 -14.10
CA SER A 221 -7.04 -8.71 -14.34
C SER A 221 -6.94 -7.79 -13.11
N LEU A 222 -6.57 -8.31 -11.96
CA LEU A 222 -6.51 -7.52 -10.71
C LEU A 222 -5.34 -6.55 -10.71
N GLN A 223 -5.56 -5.40 -10.07
CA GLN A 223 -4.54 -4.39 -9.82
C GLN A 223 -4.21 -4.29 -8.34
N SER A 224 -2.96 -4.06 -8.02
CA SER A 224 -2.48 -3.93 -6.65
C SER A 224 -1.25 -3.03 -6.55
N SER A 225 -0.85 -2.70 -5.34
CA SER A 225 0.50 -2.23 -5.05
C SER A 225 1.53 -3.35 -5.30
N TYR A 226 2.82 -3.03 -5.28
CA TYR A 226 3.89 -4.05 -5.37
C TYR A 226 3.86 -5.01 -4.17
N ALA A 227 3.19 -4.67 -3.07
CA ALA A 227 2.98 -5.54 -1.92
C ALA A 227 1.70 -6.38 -2.02
N GLY A 228 0.97 -6.29 -3.13
CA GLY A 228 -0.26 -7.04 -3.36
C GLY A 228 -1.50 -6.46 -2.66
N ALA A 229 -1.45 -5.22 -2.18
CA ALA A 229 -2.60 -4.54 -1.61
C ALA A 229 -3.53 -4.01 -2.71
N MET A 230 -4.83 -4.26 -2.60
CA MET A 230 -5.85 -4.04 -3.62
C MET A 230 -6.97 -3.14 -3.12
N SER A 231 -7.81 -2.70 -4.04
CA SER A 231 -8.92 -1.75 -3.84
C SER A 231 -8.47 -0.36 -3.41
N TYR A 232 -9.40 0.56 -3.24
CA TYR A 232 -9.08 1.89 -2.68
C TYR A 232 -8.75 1.84 -1.18
N ALA A 233 -9.20 0.79 -0.50
CA ALA A 233 -8.86 0.50 0.89
C ALA A 233 -7.47 -0.14 1.07
N GLN A 234 -6.76 -0.48 -0.02
CA GLN A 234 -5.46 -1.15 -0.02
C GLN A 234 -5.42 -2.42 0.85
N PHE A 235 -6.49 -3.20 0.78
CA PHE A 235 -6.57 -4.48 1.48
C PHE A 235 -5.70 -5.55 0.84
N ILE A 236 -4.91 -6.27 1.63
CA ILE A 236 -4.28 -7.52 1.22
C ILE A 236 -5.33 -8.64 1.12
N PRO A 237 -5.08 -9.73 0.38
CA PRO A 237 -6.04 -10.83 0.17
C PRO A 237 -6.66 -11.37 1.47
N TYR A 238 -5.88 -11.51 2.53
CA TYR A 238 -6.38 -11.91 3.85
C TYR A 238 -7.48 -10.96 4.35
N SER A 239 -7.28 -9.67 4.21
CA SER A 239 -8.24 -8.64 4.64
C SER A 239 -9.48 -8.62 3.75
N LEU A 240 -9.32 -8.79 2.43
CA LEU A 240 -10.44 -8.92 1.49
C LEU A 240 -11.34 -10.12 1.82
N ASN A 241 -10.78 -11.26 2.20
CA ASN A 241 -11.61 -12.42 2.54
C ASN A 241 -12.42 -12.24 3.82
N ARG A 242 -12.00 -11.36 4.73
CA ARG A 242 -12.61 -11.20 6.07
C ARG A 242 -13.48 -9.97 6.22
N TRP A 243 -13.07 -8.86 5.65
CA TRP A 243 -13.71 -7.57 5.94
C TRP A 243 -14.29 -6.87 4.71
N TRP A 244 -14.05 -7.39 3.50
CA TRP A 244 -14.63 -6.81 2.30
C TRP A 244 -16.15 -6.91 2.30
N LYS A 245 -16.82 -5.79 2.09
CA LYS A 245 -18.27 -5.66 1.90
C LYS A 245 -18.56 -5.40 0.43
N ASN A 246 -19.15 -6.37 -0.23
CA ASN A 246 -19.37 -6.32 -1.67
C ASN A 246 -20.86 -6.10 -1.98
N SER A 247 -21.15 -5.14 -2.83
CA SER A 247 -22.44 -4.99 -3.48
C SER A 247 -22.51 -5.88 -4.71
N GLU A 248 -23.69 -6.43 -5.02
CA GLU A 248 -23.85 -7.33 -6.15
C GLU A 248 -23.46 -6.64 -7.46
N GLY A 249 -22.67 -7.35 -8.28
CA GLY A 249 -22.20 -6.86 -9.58
C GLY A 249 -21.12 -5.78 -9.54
N GLN A 250 -20.67 -5.36 -8.37
CA GLN A 250 -19.62 -4.35 -8.21
C GLN A 250 -18.24 -5.01 -8.01
N GLY A 251 -17.18 -4.34 -8.45
CA GLY A 251 -15.80 -4.78 -8.29
C GLY A 251 -15.09 -4.09 -7.13
N LEU A 252 -13.79 -4.41 -6.97
CA LEU A 252 -12.93 -3.88 -5.90
C LEU A 252 -12.78 -2.34 -5.91
N TYR A 253 -13.11 -1.68 -7.01
CA TYR A 253 -12.96 -0.24 -7.19
C TYR A 253 -14.30 0.52 -7.15
N HIS A 254 -15.32 -0.07 -6.53
CA HIS A 254 -16.57 0.59 -6.19
C HIS A 254 -16.41 1.32 -4.86
N MET A 255 -16.43 2.65 -4.86
CA MET A 255 -16.13 3.45 -3.67
C MET A 255 -17.06 3.19 -2.48
N PRO A 256 -18.40 3.06 -2.65
CA PRO A 256 -19.30 2.69 -1.55
C PRO A 256 -18.90 1.40 -0.83
N ASP A 257 -18.44 0.38 -1.58
CA ASP A 257 -17.97 -0.88 -0.98
C ASP A 257 -16.64 -0.70 -0.23
N ASN A 258 -15.76 0.19 -0.70
CA ASN A 258 -14.53 0.55 0.00
C ASN A 258 -14.82 1.28 1.31
N ILE A 259 -15.75 2.25 1.33
CA ILE A 259 -16.21 2.96 2.53
C ILE A 259 -16.71 1.95 3.57
N ARG A 260 -17.65 1.07 3.18
CA ARG A 260 -18.21 0.05 4.09
C ARG A 260 -17.16 -0.96 4.56
N SER A 261 -16.21 -1.33 3.71
CA SER A 261 -15.15 -2.29 4.04
C SER A 261 -14.15 -1.72 5.02
N VAL A 262 -13.75 -0.45 4.87
CA VAL A 262 -12.91 0.26 5.84
C VAL A 262 -13.61 0.34 7.18
N ALA A 263 -14.88 0.76 7.22
CA ALA A 263 -15.67 0.84 8.44
C ALA A 263 -15.80 -0.54 9.13
N ASN A 264 -16.11 -1.60 8.38
CA ASN A 264 -16.19 -2.97 8.91
C ASN A 264 -14.87 -3.47 9.50
N TYR A 265 -13.74 -3.17 8.85
CA TYR A 265 -12.41 -3.49 9.38
C TYR A 265 -12.14 -2.76 10.69
N LEU A 266 -12.34 -1.44 10.70
CA LEU A 266 -12.11 -0.62 11.88
C LEU A 266 -13.02 -1.03 13.04
N ALA A 267 -14.32 -1.29 12.81
CA ALA A 267 -15.26 -1.73 13.83
C ALA A 267 -14.82 -3.05 14.48
N HIS A 268 -14.34 -4.01 13.66
CA HIS A 268 -13.81 -5.27 14.18
C HIS A 268 -12.63 -5.04 15.14
N PHE A 269 -11.67 -4.23 14.74
CA PHE A 269 -10.48 -4.01 15.55
C PHE A 269 -10.69 -3.01 16.70
N THR A 270 -11.62 -2.07 16.58
CA THR A 270 -12.02 -1.19 17.70
C THR A 270 -12.57 -2.01 18.87
N LYS A 271 -13.33 -3.07 18.60
CA LYS A 271 -13.80 -4.00 19.64
C LYS A 271 -12.68 -4.76 20.35
N ILE A 272 -11.58 -5.02 19.65
CA ILE A 272 -10.43 -5.75 20.17
C ILE A 272 -9.50 -4.80 20.97
N GLU A 273 -9.23 -3.62 20.42
CA GLU A 273 -8.29 -2.65 20.98
C GLU A 273 -8.93 -1.71 22.02
N GLY A 274 -10.29 -1.66 22.07
CA GLY A 274 -11.04 -0.79 22.95
C GLY A 274 -11.16 0.65 22.46
N ASN A 275 -10.54 1.03 21.34
CA ASN A 275 -10.61 2.35 20.72
C ASN A 275 -10.27 2.31 19.24
N VAL A 276 -10.65 3.36 18.50
CA VAL A 276 -10.44 3.45 17.04
C VAL A 276 -8.98 3.70 16.68
N GLU A 277 -8.22 4.38 17.53
CA GLU A 277 -6.80 4.65 17.34
C GLU A 277 -6.00 3.35 17.30
N GLY A 278 -6.32 2.39 18.18
CA GLY A 278 -5.76 1.04 18.14
C GLY A 278 -6.15 0.29 16.85
N ALA A 279 -7.38 0.44 16.38
CA ALA A 279 -7.83 -0.14 15.12
C ALA A 279 -7.05 0.43 13.91
N ILE A 280 -6.73 1.73 13.90
CA ILE A 280 -5.88 2.35 12.87
C ILE A 280 -4.48 1.71 12.87
N LEU A 281 -3.90 1.43 14.04
CA LEU A 281 -2.60 0.75 14.15
C LEU A 281 -2.66 -0.72 13.70
N ARG A 282 -3.83 -1.35 13.68
CA ARG A 282 -4.02 -2.66 13.04
C ARG A 282 -4.06 -2.56 11.51
N TYR A 283 -4.51 -1.42 10.99
CA TYR A 283 -4.47 -1.14 9.56
C TYR A 283 -3.04 -0.96 9.08
N ASN A 284 -2.27 -0.13 9.81
CA ASN A 284 -0.84 0.06 9.61
C ASN A 284 -0.17 0.34 10.97
N THR A 285 0.89 -0.38 11.31
CA THR A 285 1.58 -0.30 12.60
C THR A 285 2.44 0.96 12.78
N SER A 286 2.52 1.83 11.76
CA SER A 286 3.28 3.09 11.83
C SER A 286 2.52 4.16 12.63
N SER A 287 3.16 4.73 13.64
CA SER A 287 2.62 5.87 14.36
C SER A 287 2.48 7.12 13.50
N LEU A 288 3.33 7.31 12.50
CA LEU A 288 3.23 8.40 11.53
C LEU A 288 2.00 8.24 10.63
N TYR A 289 1.71 6.99 10.23
CA TYR A 289 0.47 6.67 9.51
C TYR A 289 -0.76 7.01 10.36
N GLN A 290 -0.79 6.55 11.62
CA GLN A 290 -1.88 6.85 12.54
C GLN A 290 -2.08 8.36 12.70
N GLN A 291 -1.00 9.12 12.91
CA GLN A 291 -1.05 10.57 12.99
C GLN A 291 -1.63 11.20 11.72
N ALA A 292 -1.24 10.72 10.53
CA ALA A 292 -1.76 11.22 9.27
C ALA A 292 -3.26 10.96 9.10
N VAL A 293 -3.72 9.75 9.43
CA VAL A 293 -5.15 9.41 9.39
C VAL A 293 -5.94 10.30 10.34
N LEU A 294 -5.48 10.46 11.58
CA LEU A 294 -6.16 11.28 12.59
C LEU A 294 -6.15 12.77 12.22
N SER A 295 -5.02 13.28 11.69
CA SER A 295 -4.95 14.67 11.22
C SER A 295 -5.89 14.93 10.05
N LEU A 296 -5.96 14.01 9.09
CA LEU A 296 -6.85 14.13 7.94
C LEU A 296 -8.33 14.01 8.37
N ALA A 297 -8.63 13.18 9.38
CA ALA A 297 -9.95 13.09 9.99
C ALA A 297 -10.35 14.40 10.70
N GLU A 298 -9.42 15.05 11.38
CA GLU A 298 -9.69 16.36 12.01
C GLU A 298 -9.93 17.45 10.97
N ASP A 299 -9.14 17.46 9.87
CA ASP A 299 -9.41 18.37 8.74
C ASP A 299 -10.76 18.07 8.07
N ALA A 300 -11.19 16.79 8.02
CA ALA A 300 -12.49 16.40 7.48
C ALA A 300 -13.66 17.01 8.24
N LYS A 301 -13.57 17.15 9.58
CA LYS A 301 -14.60 17.79 10.40
C LYS A 301 -14.86 19.25 10.00
N GLN A 302 -13.87 19.91 9.39
CA GLN A 302 -14.03 21.32 8.97
C GLN A 302 -14.82 21.46 7.66
N VAL A 303 -14.97 20.39 6.90
CA VAL A 303 -15.68 20.38 5.60
C VAL A 303 -17.03 19.65 5.68
N ILE A 304 -17.28 18.96 6.78
CA ILE A 304 -18.58 18.33 7.09
C ILE A 304 -19.49 19.39 7.74
N PRO A 305 -20.71 19.63 7.22
CA PRO A 305 -21.64 20.62 7.74
C PRO A 305 -22.05 20.37 9.21
#